data_de17705175dd3f18bed7ce03a1a470b4
#
_entry.id   de17705175dd3f18bed7ce03a1a470b4
#
_cell.length_a   1.000
_cell.length_b   1.000
_cell.length_c   1.000
_cell.angle_alpha   90.00
_cell.angle_beta   90.00
_cell.angle_gamma   90.00
#
_symmetry.space_group_name_H-M   'P 1'
#
loop_
_entity.id
_entity.type
_entity.pdbx_description
1 polymer ?
#
loop_
_entity_poly.entity_id
_entity_poly.type
_entity_poly.pdbx_seq_one_letter_code
_entity_poly.pdbx_strand_id
1 'polypeptide(L)'
;MPRFTNMLVEGMRDKSHEVSVWTPNSTCFDLPFPSKMRKWMGYIDQYLLFPIQVKRRLKKVSQETIFVFTDQAQGPWMPLVQNRNHVMHCHDFLAQWSALGKIKGQEVGMTGKMYQKFIRDGFKKGKNFITSSYKTDTDLKKLLPEAKMNTYMIYNGLEAFYKPLDKNKVRETLSPALGVNLNNGYILHVGGNHWYKNRKGVIEIYNAWRSMTKKRMPLLLVGPPPDDFIAKCQKDSSYRNDIHFLIGQTDEVVSQIYAGASLFLFPSFAEGFGWPSAEAMACGCPVITSNEPPMTEVVSDAGFLIPLRNEENPRQWATDAAFVVEEVLNMPNQEAVILKSLENAKRFNKQKAMDDFEQVYDRIVRLNTLEPA
;
A
#
# COMPACT_ATOMS: atom_id res chain seq x y z
N MET A 1 6.03 0.37 4.70
CA MET A 1 7.39 -0.20 4.51
C MET A 1 7.84 -1.13 5.65
N PRO A 2 7.73 -0.81 6.97
CA PRO A 2 8.13 -1.78 8.00
C PRO A 2 7.47 -3.15 7.85
N ARG A 3 6.15 -3.19 7.58
CA ARG A 3 5.39 -4.42 7.39
C ARG A 3 5.96 -5.32 6.27
N PHE A 4 6.20 -4.75 5.07
CA PHE A 4 6.79 -5.50 3.95
C PHE A 4 8.20 -6.00 4.29
N THR A 5 9.04 -5.16 4.89
CA THR A 5 10.41 -5.54 5.28
C THR A 5 10.39 -6.67 6.31
N ASN A 6 9.52 -6.61 7.31
CA ASN A 6 9.40 -7.67 8.32
C ASN A 6 8.92 -8.98 7.68
N MET A 7 7.88 -8.93 6.86
CA MET A 7 7.37 -10.09 6.12
C MET A 7 8.48 -10.76 5.28
N LEU A 8 9.29 -9.96 4.57
CA LEU A 8 10.37 -10.48 3.75
C LEU A 8 11.51 -11.08 4.60
N VAL A 9 11.90 -10.42 5.69
CA VAL A 9 12.96 -10.91 6.61
C VAL A 9 12.53 -12.23 7.25
N GLU A 10 11.32 -12.31 7.77
CA GLU A 10 10.77 -13.52 8.37
C GLU A 10 10.66 -14.63 7.32
N GLY A 11 10.04 -14.37 6.18
CA GLY A 11 9.87 -15.37 5.12
C GLY A 11 11.18 -15.92 4.57
N MET A 12 12.23 -15.11 4.46
CA MET A 12 13.54 -15.59 4.03
C MET A 12 14.26 -16.38 5.14
N ARG A 13 14.08 -16.03 6.40
CA ARG A 13 14.61 -16.80 7.53
C ARG A 13 13.93 -18.18 7.66
N ASP A 14 12.61 -18.24 7.46
CA ASP A 14 11.85 -19.48 7.44
C ASP A 14 12.33 -20.44 6.34
N LYS A 15 12.89 -19.89 5.27
CA LYS A 15 13.55 -20.62 4.18
C LYS A 15 15.04 -20.92 4.45
N SER A 16 15.49 -20.72 5.70
CA SER A 16 16.86 -21.00 6.13
C SER A 16 17.96 -20.09 5.54
N HIS A 17 17.58 -18.92 5.02
CA HIS A 17 18.56 -17.93 4.62
C HIS A 17 19.09 -17.12 5.83
N GLU A 18 20.38 -16.80 5.82
CA GLU A 18 20.95 -15.85 6.78
C GLU A 18 20.60 -14.42 6.34
N VAL A 19 19.77 -13.73 7.15
CA VAL A 19 19.28 -12.39 6.85
C VAL A 19 19.78 -11.37 7.85
N SER A 20 20.55 -10.40 7.35
CA SER A 20 21.02 -9.23 8.11
C SER A 20 20.34 -7.96 7.61
N VAL A 21 19.72 -7.20 8.52
CA VAL A 21 19.08 -5.92 8.19
C VAL A 21 20.08 -4.78 8.45
N TRP A 22 20.32 -3.95 7.43
CA TRP A 22 21.20 -2.80 7.53
C TRP A 22 20.38 -1.51 7.46
N THR A 23 20.42 -0.76 8.54
CA THR A 23 19.75 0.55 8.67
C THR A 23 20.72 1.61 9.15
N PRO A 24 20.50 2.88 8.82
CA PRO A 24 21.23 3.98 9.46
C PRO A 24 21.03 3.97 10.97
N ASN A 25 22.11 4.16 11.73
CA ASN A 25 22.02 4.41 13.17
C ASN A 25 21.65 5.88 13.40
N SER A 26 20.82 6.15 14.41
CA SER A 26 20.47 7.51 14.83
C SER A 26 21.60 8.10 15.71
N THR A 27 22.73 8.47 15.09
CA THR A 27 23.89 9.03 15.81
C THR A 27 23.77 10.54 15.98
N CYS A 28 23.62 11.27 14.88
CA CYS A 28 23.45 12.72 14.90
C CYS A 28 22.01 13.12 15.23
N PHE A 29 21.03 12.31 14.82
CA PHE A 29 19.61 12.57 15.06
C PHE A 29 19.25 12.60 16.55
N ASP A 30 19.91 11.78 17.38
CA ASP A 30 19.67 11.71 18.83
C ASP A 30 20.38 12.78 19.65
N LEU A 31 21.26 13.58 19.00
CA LEU A 31 21.88 14.71 19.68
C LEU A 31 20.85 15.81 20.00
N PRO A 32 21.05 16.59 21.08
CA PRO A 32 20.08 17.58 21.56
C PRO A 32 20.03 18.85 20.68
N PHE A 33 19.69 18.70 19.41
CA PHE A 33 19.48 19.82 18.50
C PHE A 33 18.02 20.31 18.52
N PRO A 34 17.78 21.61 18.20
CA PRO A 34 16.45 22.15 17.99
C PRO A 34 15.65 21.32 16.96
N SER A 35 14.34 21.18 17.16
CA SER A 35 13.46 20.34 16.32
C SER A 35 13.59 20.61 14.82
N LYS A 36 13.80 21.88 14.44
CA LYS A 36 14.03 22.29 13.03
C LYS A 36 15.30 21.71 12.41
N MET A 37 16.33 21.41 13.23
CA MET A 37 17.62 20.85 12.78
C MET A 37 17.63 19.32 12.78
N ARG A 38 16.76 18.67 13.56
CA ARG A 38 16.75 17.19 13.69
C ARG A 38 16.62 16.48 12.34
N LYS A 39 15.80 17.02 11.43
CA LYS A 39 15.68 16.49 10.07
C LYS A 39 17.02 16.48 9.32
N TRP A 40 17.82 17.52 9.44
CA TRP A 40 19.14 17.62 8.81
C TRP A 40 20.14 16.67 9.44
N MET A 41 20.08 16.50 10.76
CA MET A 41 20.92 15.51 11.47
C MET A 41 20.59 14.08 11.00
N GLY A 42 19.32 13.75 10.81
CA GLY A 42 18.92 12.47 10.20
C GLY A 42 19.44 12.29 8.77
N TYR A 43 19.55 13.35 7.98
CA TYR A 43 20.19 13.27 6.66
C TYR A 43 21.70 13.03 6.72
N ILE A 44 22.40 13.56 7.72
CA ILE A 44 23.82 13.24 7.98
C ILE A 44 23.95 11.76 8.30
N ASP A 45 23.13 11.22 9.19
CA ASP A 45 23.16 9.80 9.53
C ASP A 45 22.89 8.92 8.28
N GLN A 46 21.90 9.27 7.47
CA GLN A 46 21.48 8.47 6.31
C GLN A 46 22.42 8.57 5.10
N TYR A 47 22.93 9.76 4.80
CA TYR A 47 23.62 10.00 3.52
C TYR A 47 25.12 10.25 3.65
N LEU A 48 25.63 10.42 4.88
CA LEU A 48 27.06 10.56 5.14
C LEU A 48 27.60 9.40 5.99
N LEU A 49 27.03 9.16 7.17
CA LEU A 49 27.56 8.16 8.10
C LEU A 49 27.22 6.71 7.66
N PHE A 50 25.99 6.45 7.25
CA PHE A 50 25.57 5.12 6.83
C PHE A 50 26.34 4.60 5.60
N PRO A 51 26.58 5.37 4.53
CA PRO A 51 27.45 4.93 3.43
C PRO A 51 28.86 4.52 3.87
N ILE A 52 29.45 5.21 4.85
CA ILE A 52 30.75 4.83 5.41
C ILE A 52 30.65 3.48 6.14
N GLN A 53 29.60 3.29 6.93
CA GLN A 53 29.35 2.02 7.62
C GLN A 53 29.15 0.88 6.62
N VAL A 54 28.34 1.09 5.59
CA VAL A 54 28.10 0.11 4.52
C VAL A 54 29.40 -0.28 3.83
N LYS A 55 30.23 0.68 3.41
CA LYS A 55 31.54 0.42 2.77
C LYS A 55 32.48 -0.42 3.66
N ARG A 56 32.44 -0.21 4.98
CA ARG A 56 33.23 -1.02 5.93
C ARG A 56 32.68 -2.45 6.05
N ARG A 57 31.34 -2.61 6.11
CA ARG A 57 30.69 -3.92 6.21
C ARG A 57 30.87 -4.73 4.92
N LEU A 58 30.84 -4.11 3.74
CA LEU A 58 31.02 -4.76 2.45
C LEU A 58 32.34 -5.50 2.32
N LYS A 59 33.40 -5.07 3.03
CA LYS A 59 34.71 -5.76 3.05
C LYS A 59 34.69 -7.13 3.76
N LYS A 60 33.63 -7.38 4.56
CA LYS A 60 33.48 -8.59 5.40
C LYS A 60 32.41 -9.53 4.89
N VAL A 61 31.71 -9.17 3.82
CA VAL A 61 30.55 -9.90 3.30
C VAL A 61 30.92 -10.62 2.00
N SER A 62 30.51 -11.88 1.88
CA SER A 62 30.78 -12.71 0.68
C SER A 62 30.30 -12.03 -0.61
N GLN A 63 31.00 -12.31 -1.71
CA GLN A 63 30.59 -11.84 -3.05
C GLN A 63 29.25 -12.42 -3.49
N GLU A 64 28.86 -13.58 -2.99
CA GLU A 64 27.57 -14.24 -3.27
C GLU A 64 26.39 -13.59 -2.56
N THR A 65 26.64 -12.75 -1.53
CA THR A 65 25.58 -12.07 -0.80
C THR A 65 24.75 -11.18 -1.73
N ILE A 66 23.43 -11.35 -1.69
CA ILE A 66 22.47 -10.47 -2.39
C ILE A 66 22.05 -9.31 -1.48
N PHE A 67 22.05 -8.10 -2.02
CA PHE A 67 21.57 -6.88 -1.35
C PHE A 67 20.15 -6.58 -1.81
N VAL A 68 19.20 -6.69 -0.89
CA VAL A 68 17.78 -6.47 -1.16
C VAL A 68 17.36 -5.12 -0.62
N PHE A 69 16.97 -4.22 -1.52
CA PHE A 69 16.35 -2.95 -1.18
C PHE A 69 14.84 -3.15 -1.10
N THR A 70 14.28 -2.90 0.07
CA THR A 70 12.85 -3.15 0.31
C THR A 70 11.95 -2.00 -0.15
N ASP A 71 12.53 -0.93 -0.71
CA ASP A 71 11.81 0.24 -1.21
C ASP A 71 12.67 1.03 -2.22
N GLN A 72 12.07 1.55 -3.29
CA GLN A 72 12.73 2.42 -4.26
C GLN A 72 13.25 3.73 -3.66
N ALA A 73 12.68 4.21 -2.55
CA ALA A 73 13.19 5.38 -1.84
C ALA A 73 14.61 5.18 -1.28
N GLN A 74 15.07 3.93 -1.17
CA GLN A 74 16.45 3.57 -0.80
C GLN A 74 17.45 3.73 -1.96
N GLY A 75 17.00 4.22 -3.11
CA GLY A 75 17.82 4.46 -4.30
C GLY A 75 19.18 5.14 -4.03
N PRO A 76 19.27 6.16 -3.16
CA PRO A 76 20.57 6.82 -2.87
C PRO A 76 21.67 5.88 -2.39
N TRP A 77 21.34 4.71 -1.87
CA TRP A 77 22.32 3.72 -1.41
C TRP A 77 22.65 2.65 -2.47
N MET A 78 21.91 2.57 -3.57
CA MET A 78 22.17 1.63 -4.67
C MET A 78 23.61 1.73 -5.22
N PRO A 79 24.22 2.93 -5.39
CA PRO A 79 25.59 3.04 -5.87
C PRO A 79 26.63 2.33 -4.99
N LEU A 80 26.33 2.09 -3.72
CA LEU A 80 27.25 1.40 -2.80
C LEU A 80 27.42 -0.09 -3.14
N VAL A 81 26.42 -0.69 -3.79
CA VAL A 81 26.37 -2.12 -4.11
C VAL A 81 26.08 -2.41 -5.58
N GLN A 82 26.17 -1.42 -6.46
CA GLN A 82 25.84 -1.57 -7.90
C GLN A 82 26.65 -2.66 -8.61
N ASN A 83 27.83 -3.01 -8.11
CA ASN A 83 28.71 -4.07 -8.63
C ASN A 83 28.60 -5.36 -7.82
N ARG A 84 27.59 -5.52 -6.98
CA ARG A 84 27.28 -6.69 -6.18
C ARG A 84 25.92 -7.25 -6.63
N ASN A 85 25.62 -8.48 -6.22
CA ASN A 85 24.27 -9.01 -6.38
C ASN A 85 23.29 -8.08 -5.67
N HIS A 86 22.31 -7.53 -6.39
CA HIS A 86 21.34 -6.62 -5.81
C HIS A 86 19.99 -6.72 -6.52
N VAL A 87 18.94 -6.40 -5.78
CA VAL A 87 17.58 -6.25 -6.29
C VAL A 87 16.87 -5.15 -5.50
N MET A 88 15.98 -4.41 -6.16
CA MET A 88 15.18 -3.38 -5.53
C MET A 88 13.70 -3.67 -5.70
N HIS A 89 12.99 -3.76 -4.57
CA HIS A 89 11.53 -3.81 -4.58
C HIS A 89 10.96 -2.40 -4.79
N CYS A 90 10.02 -2.30 -5.72
CA CYS A 90 9.34 -1.06 -6.06
C CYS A 90 7.84 -1.22 -5.77
N HIS A 91 7.33 -0.36 -4.89
CA HIS A 91 5.93 -0.43 -4.45
C HIS A 91 5.03 0.55 -5.20
N ASP A 92 5.49 1.77 -5.43
CA ASP A 92 4.84 2.80 -6.25
C ASP A 92 5.85 3.86 -6.69
N PHE A 93 5.41 4.76 -7.57
CA PHE A 93 6.21 5.90 -8.02
C PHE A 93 5.45 7.23 -7.90
N LEU A 94 4.42 7.29 -7.03
CA LEU A 94 3.58 8.48 -6.87
C LEU A 94 4.39 9.72 -6.50
N ALA A 95 5.35 9.58 -5.57
CA ALA A 95 6.24 10.68 -5.18
C ALA A 95 7.14 11.15 -6.37
N GLN A 96 7.56 10.22 -7.22
CA GLN A 96 8.33 10.56 -8.44
C GLN A 96 7.45 11.32 -9.44
N TRP A 97 6.21 10.85 -9.67
CA TRP A 97 5.27 11.51 -10.58
C TRP A 97 4.86 12.90 -10.08
N SER A 98 4.64 13.07 -8.76
CA SER A 98 4.42 14.39 -8.15
C SER A 98 5.61 15.33 -8.36
N ALA A 99 6.84 14.85 -8.17
CA ALA A 99 8.05 15.64 -8.38
C ALA A 99 8.29 16.04 -9.84
N LEU A 100 7.82 15.22 -10.78
CA LEU A 100 7.86 15.48 -12.21
C LEU A 100 6.68 16.35 -12.70
N GLY A 101 5.76 16.77 -11.81
CA GLY A 101 4.59 17.57 -12.16
C GLY A 101 3.55 16.80 -12.97
N LYS A 102 3.54 15.46 -12.87
CA LYS A 102 2.61 14.60 -13.61
C LYS A 102 1.29 14.33 -12.85
N ILE A 103 1.19 14.79 -11.61
CA ILE A 103 -0.03 14.67 -10.81
C ILE A 103 -0.52 16.09 -10.49
N LYS A 104 -1.59 16.48 -11.17
CA LYS A 104 -2.19 17.82 -11.04
C LYS A 104 -2.61 18.10 -9.59
N GLY A 105 -2.22 19.26 -9.07
CA GLY A 105 -2.56 19.67 -7.70
C GLY A 105 -1.76 18.97 -6.60
N GLN A 106 -0.76 18.16 -6.98
CA GLN A 106 0.12 17.44 -6.04
C GLN A 106 1.60 17.70 -6.33
N GLU A 107 1.91 18.87 -6.86
CA GLU A 107 3.26 19.28 -7.17
C GLU A 107 4.05 19.53 -5.87
N VAL A 108 5.29 19.06 -5.85
CA VAL A 108 6.19 19.30 -4.71
C VAL A 108 7.09 20.51 -4.98
N GLY A 109 7.51 21.18 -3.91
CA GLY A 109 8.45 22.28 -3.98
C GLY A 109 9.84 21.87 -4.48
N MET A 110 10.72 22.85 -4.75
CA MET A 110 12.05 22.63 -5.34
C MET A 110 12.89 21.60 -4.56
N THR A 111 12.91 21.70 -3.22
CA THR A 111 13.65 20.74 -2.38
C THR A 111 13.13 19.32 -2.51
N GLY A 112 11.80 19.16 -2.61
CA GLY A 112 11.17 17.86 -2.85
C GLY A 112 11.53 17.31 -4.24
N LYS A 113 11.53 18.15 -5.29
CA LYS A 113 11.97 17.77 -6.64
C LYS A 113 13.42 17.30 -6.65
N MET A 114 14.31 18.04 -5.99
CA MET A 114 15.72 17.67 -5.88
C MET A 114 15.89 16.35 -5.12
N TYR A 115 15.16 16.15 -4.04
CA TYR A 115 15.23 14.91 -3.26
C TYR A 115 14.71 13.71 -4.06
N GLN A 116 13.59 13.83 -4.77
CA GLN A 116 13.09 12.78 -5.62
C GLN A 116 14.02 12.50 -6.83
N LYS A 117 14.68 13.53 -7.37
CA LYS A 117 15.72 13.35 -8.37
C LYS A 117 16.90 12.55 -7.81
N PHE A 118 17.38 12.88 -6.61
CA PHE A 118 18.46 12.16 -5.94
C PHE A 118 18.12 10.67 -5.72
N ILE A 119 16.89 10.36 -5.30
CA ILE A 119 16.40 8.99 -5.19
C ILE A 119 16.43 8.29 -6.56
N ARG A 120 15.90 8.94 -7.61
CA ARG A 120 15.84 8.38 -8.96
C ARG A 120 17.23 8.16 -9.55
N ASP A 121 18.13 9.13 -9.43
CA ASP A 121 19.49 9.00 -9.92
C ASP A 121 20.26 7.86 -9.23
N GLY A 122 19.87 7.52 -8.00
CA GLY A 122 20.38 6.37 -7.28
C GLY A 122 19.83 5.07 -7.81
N PHE A 123 18.50 4.87 -7.82
CA PHE A 123 17.93 3.59 -8.23
C PHE A 123 18.13 3.32 -9.74
N LYS A 124 18.29 4.35 -10.58
CA LYS A 124 18.69 4.20 -11.99
C LYS A 124 19.97 3.36 -12.20
N LYS A 125 20.81 3.23 -11.18
CA LYS A 125 22.04 2.42 -11.22
C LYS A 125 21.79 0.94 -10.89
N GLY A 126 20.59 0.58 -10.47
CA GLY A 126 20.19 -0.80 -10.24
C GLY A 126 20.00 -1.56 -11.55
N LYS A 127 20.22 -2.88 -11.50
CA LYS A 127 20.06 -3.78 -12.64
C LYS A 127 18.82 -4.66 -12.53
N ASN A 128 18.40 -4.99 -11.30
CA ASN A 128 17.28 -5.90 -11.04
C ASN A 128 16.24 -5.23 -10.17
N PHE A 129 14.98 -5.34 -10.58
CA PHE A 129 13.84 -4.73 -9.91
C PHE A 129 12.70 -5.72 -9.78
N ILE A 130 12.07 -5.75 -8.61
CA ILE A 130 10.80 -6.46 -8.39
C ILE A 130 9.73 -5.41 -8.20
N THR A 131 8.65 -5.50 -8.97
CA THR A 131 7.53 -4.58 -8.93
C THR A 131 6.29 -5.26 -8.38
N SER A 132 5.51 -4.55 -7.56
CA SER A 132 4.36 -5.10 -6.84
C SER A 132 3.08 -5.21 -7.69
N SER A 133 3.09 -4.68 -8.92
CA SER A 133 1.97 -4.69 -9.87
C SER A 133 2.46 -4.41 -11.28
N TYR A 134 1.68 -4.76 -12.30
CA TYR A 134 1.95 -4.35 -13.68
C TYR A 134 1.94 -2.84 -13.87
N LYS A 135 1.11 -2.12 -13.08
CA LYS A 135 1.11 -0.66 -13.05
C LYS A 135 2.46 -0.12 -12.58
N THR A 136 3.01 -0.66 -11.48
CA THR A 136 4.32 -0.25 -10.96
C THR A 136 5.45 -0.61 -11.93
N ASP A 137 5.38 -1.76 -12.61
CA ASP A 137 6.34 -2.16 -13.65
C ASP A 137 6.32 -1.18 -14.84
N THR A 138 5.13 -0.83 -15.30
CA THR A 138 4.94 0.16 -16.37
C THR A 138 5.49 1.53 -15.97
N ASP A 139 5.25 1.95 -14.72
CA ASP A 139 5.76 3.22 -14.21
C ASP A 139 7.28 3.23 -14.11
N LEU A 140 7.89 2.15 -13.66
CA LEU A 140 9.36 2.01 -13.61
C LEU A 140 9.96 2.16 -15.01
N LYS A 141 9.41 1.45 -16.01
CA LYS A 141 9.86 1.53 -17.40
C LYS A 141 9.71 2.93 -18.00
N LYS A 142 8.62 3.63 -17.66
CA LYS A 142 8.41 5.04 -18.07
C LYS A 142 9.39 6.00 -17.39
N LEU A 143 9.78 5.74 -16.15
CA LEU A 143 10.74 6.57 -15.41
C LEU A 143 12.18 6.35 -15.88
N LEU A 144 12.50 5.16 -16.38
CA LEU A 144 13.83 4.73 -16.78
C LEU A 144 13.84 4.13 -18.21
N PRO A 145 13.40 4.86 -19.24
CA PRO A 145 13.17 4.29 -20.57
C PRO A 145 14.43 3.75 -21.26
N GLU A 146 15.60 4.26 -20.89
CA GLU A 146 16.89 3.86 -21.49
C GLU A 146 17.69 2.88 -20.62
N ALA A 147 17.15 2.51 -19.44
CA ALA A 147 17.89 1.64 -18.53
C ALA A 147 17.86 0.18 -19.02
N LYS A 148 19.04 -0.45 -19.10
CA LYS A 148 19.16 -1.90 -19.25
C LYS A 148 18.92 -2.52 -17.88
N MET A 149 17.71 -3.03 -17.65
CA MET A 149 17.29 -3.59 -16.36
C MET A 149 16.45 -4.84 -16.56
N ASN A 150 16.54 -5.74 -15.59
CA ASN A 150 15.63 -6.87 -15.45
C ASN A 150 14.50 -6.48 -14.52
N THR A 151 13.26 -6.69 -14.92
CA THR A 151 12.09 -6.46 -14.09
C THR A 151 11.31 -7.75 -13.88
N TYR A 152 10.85 -7.96 -12.66
CA TYR A 152 10.06 -9.11 -12.24
C TYR A 152 8.80 -8.59 -11.56
N MET A 153 7.63 -8.89 -12.11
CA MET A 153 6.38 -8.53 -11.46
C MET A 153 5.94 -9.67 -10.54
N ILE A 154 5.89 -9.38 -9.24
CA ILE A 154 5.48 -10.33 -8.20
C ILE A 154 4.53 -9.61 -7.27
N TYR A 155 3.29 -10.11 -7.17
CA TYR A 155 2.33 -9.56 -6.23
C TYR A 155 2.79 -9.72 -4.77
N ASN A 156 2.46 -8.71 -3.96
CA ASN A 156 2.70 -8.82 -2.53
C ASN A 156 1.81 -9.92 -1.91
N GLY A 157 2.38 -10.69 -1.00
CA GLY A 157 1.64 -11.71 -0.25
C GLY A 157 0.87 -11.13 0.93
N LEU A 158 -0.32 -11.67 1.23
CA LEU A 158 -1.12 -11.31 2.38
C LEU A 158 -0.78 -12.19 3.59
N GLU A 159 -0.87 -11.62 4.79
CA GLU A 159 -0.74 -12.38 6.03
C GLU A 159 -1.91 -13.34 6.22
N ALA A 160 -1.64 -14.51 6.81
CA ALA A 160 -2.60 -15.61 6.94
C ALA A 160 -3.83 -15.28 7.82
N PHE A 161 -3.78 -14.21 8.61
CA PHE A 161 -4.92 -13.78 9.42
C PHE A 161 -6.00 -13.03 8.61
N TYR A 162 -5.69 -12.57 7.38
CA TYR A 162 -6.71 -12.09 6.44
C TYR A 162 -7.44 -13.29 5.84
N LYS A 163 -8.55 -13.64 6.44
CA LYS A 163 -9.39 -14.79 6.07
C LYS A 163 -10.85 -14.54 6.41
N PRO A 164 -11.79 -15.24 5.78
CA PRO A 164 -13.20 -15.11 6.09
C PRO A 164 -13.48 -15.59 7.51
N LEU A 165 -14.36 -14.87 8.20
CA LEU A 165 -14.89 -15.19 9.52
C LEU A 165 -16.41 -15.11 9.47
N ASP A 166 -17.06 -15.67 10.50
CA ASP A 166 -18.52 -15.52 10.67
C ASP A 166 -18.86 -14.05 10.93
N LYS A 167 -19.51 -13.41 9.94
CA LYS A 167 -19.84 -11.98 9.96
C LYS A 167 -20.68 -11.58 11.17
N ASN A 168 -21.60 -12.41 11.60
CA ASN A 168 -22.51 -12.09 12.71
C ASN A 168 -21.74 -12.12 14.04
N LYS A 169 -20.97 -13.18 14.27
CA LYS A 169 -20.10 -13.27 15.46
C LYS A 169 -19.08 -12.14 15.55
N VAL A 170 -18.47 -11.78 14.42
CA VAL A 170 -17.54 -10.64 14.37
C VAL A 170 -18.25 -9.35 14.74
N ARG A 171 -19.43 -9.06 14.18
CA ARG A 171 -20.21 -7.87 14.47
C ARG A 171 -20.65 -7.80 15.94
N GLU A 172 -21.11 -8.91 16.50
CA GLU A 172 -21.46 -9.03 17.91
C GLU A 172 -20.27 -8.71 18.83
N THR A 173 -19.08 -9.20 18.48
CA THR A 173 -17.85 -8.94 19.27
C THR A 173 -17.35 -7.50 19.09
N LEU A 174 -17.34 -6.98 17.87
CA LEU A 174 -16.80 -5.65 17.58
C LEU A 174 -17.73 -4.51 18.01
N SER A 175 -19.06 -4.71 18.02
CA SER A 175 -20.01 -3.65 18.38
C SER A 175 -19.73 -3.03 19.75
N PRO A 176 -19.63 -3.80 20.86
CA PRO A 176 -19.30 -3.22 22.15
C PRO A 176 -17.86 -2.71 22.23
N ALA A 177 -16.91 -3.39 21.59
CA ALA A 177 -15.51 -2.99 21.61
C ALA A 177 -15.25 -1.64 20.93
N LEU A 178 -16.00 -1.34 19.88
CA LEU A 178 -15.88 -0.09 19.11
C LEU A 178 -16.89 0.98 19.53
N GLY A 179 -17.86 0.65 20.39
CA GLY A 179 -18.95 1.55 20.77
C GLY A 179 -19.89 1.91 19.62
N VAL A 180 -20.01 1.07 18.61
CA VAL A 180 -20.81 1.27 17.40
C VAL A 180 -21.69 0.07 17.15
N ASN A 181 -22.98 0.26 16.91
CA ASN A 181 -23.87 -0.84 16.55
C ASN A 181 -23.60 -1.31 15.12
N LEU A 182 -23.04 -2.51 14.98
CA LEU A 182 -22.66 -3.12 13.71
C LEU A 182 -23.60 -4.26 13.26
N ASN A 183 -24.63 -4.58 14.02
CA ASN A 183 -25.50 -5.75 13.79
C ASN A 183 -26.14 -5.76 12.40
N ASN A 184 -26.49 -4.60 11.88
CA ASN A 184 -27.09 -4.45 10.54
C ASN A 184 -26.04 -4.35 9.43
N GLY A 185 -24.75 -4.56 9.75
CA GLY A 185 -23.63 -4.38 8.84
C GLY A 185 -23.09 -2.96 8.82
N TYR A 186 -22.04 -2.75 8.04
CA TYR A 186 -21.38 -1.46 7.87
C TYR A 186 -20.63 -1.38 6.54
N ILE A 187 -20.41 -0.15 6.09
CA ILE A 187 -19.50 0.16 4.98
C ILE A 187 -18.12 0.47 5.58
N LEU A 188 -17.09 -0.08 5.00
CA LEU A 188 -15.71 0.04 5.47
C LEU A 188 -14.83 0.76 4.47
N HIS A 189 -13.94 1.61 4.97
CA HIS A 189 -12.77 2.11 4.25
C HIS A 189 -11.54 1.97 5.14
N VAL A 190 -10.42 1.52 4.57
CA VAL A 190 -9.12 1.42 5.25
C VAL A 190 -8.10 2.24 4.47
N GLY A 191 -7.53 3.25 5.11
CA GLY A 191 -6.55 4.12 4.45
C GLY A 191 -6.16 5.33 5.28
N GLY A 192 -5.06 6.00 4.88
CA GLY A 192 -4.58 7.23 5.52
C GLY A 192 -5.19 8.49 4.90
N ASN A 193 -4.69 9.66 5.38
CA ASN A 193 -5.13 10.98 4.90
C ASN A 193 -4.44 11.41 3.59
N HIS A 194 -3.58 10.57 3.01
CA HIS A 194 -2.96 10.90 1.74
C HIS A 194 -4.01 11.17 0.66
N TRP A 195 -3.82 12.21 -0.13
CA TRP A 195 -4.75 12.67 -1.15
C TRP A 195 -5.28 11.54 -2.04
N TYR A 196 -4.40 10.61 -2.42
CA TYR A 196 -4.77 9.51 -3.32
C TYR A 196 -5.71 8.47 -2.71
N LYS A 197 -5.84 8.40 -1.38
CA LYS A 197 -6.81 7.52 -0.69
C LYS A 197 -8.25 8.01 -0.78
N ASN A 198 -8.46 9.26 -1.18
CA ASN A 198 -9.77 9.86 -1.44
C ASN A 198 -10.81 9.66 -0.31
N ARG A 199 -10.38 9.83 0.96
CA ARG A 199 -11.30 9.72 2.13
C ARG A 199 -12.49 10.68 2.04
N LYS A 200 -12.30 11.86 1.42
CA LYS A 200 -13.40 12.78 1.13
C LYS A 200 -14.43 12.13 0.21
N GLY A 201 -14.01 11.52 -0.89
CA GLY A 201 -14.89 10.84 -1.82
C GLY A 201 -15.66 9.68 -1.17
N VAL A 202 -15.02 8.96 -0.21
CA VAL A 202 -15.71 7.94 0.59
C VAL A 202 -16.89 8.55 1.35
N ILE A 203 -16.69 9.69 2.02
CA ILE A 203 -17.76 10.40 2.77
C ILE A 203 -18.82 10.93 1.81
N GLU A 204 -18.45 11.46 0.63
CA GLU A 204 -19.39 11.94 -0.39
C GLU A 204 -20.28 10.81 -0.92
N ILE A 205 -19.72 9.65 -1.26
CA ILE A 205 -20.47 8.46 -1.69
C ILE A 205 -21.41 7.98 -0.57
N TYR A 206 -20.89 7.90 0.66
CA TYR A 206 -21.69 7.51 1.81
C TYR A 206 -22.87 8.44 2.02
N ASN A 207 -22.68 9.76 1.96
CA ASN A 207 -23.75 10.74 2.09
C ASN A 207 -24.81 10.60 0.99
N ALA A 208 -24.38 10.42 -0.26
CA ALA A 208 -25.28 10.19 -1.38
C ALA A 208 -26.09 8.89 -1.19
N TRP A 209 -25.43 7.80 -0.82
CA TRP A 209 -26.10 6.52 -0.55
C TRP A 209 -27.11 6.63 0.59
N ARG A 210 -26.77 7.26 1.71
CA ARG A 210 -27.65 7.45 2.87
C ARG A 210 -28.90 8.30 2.53
N SER A 211 -28.78 9.21 1.58
CA SER A 211 -29.91 10.05 1.14
C SER A 211 -30.94 9.30 0.29
N MET A 212 -30.55 8.19 -0.36
CA MET A 212 -31.40 7.41 -1.25
C MET A 212 -31.92 6.10 -0.65
N THR A 213 -31.41 5.69 0.53
CA THR A 213 -31.78 4.42 1.16
C THR A 213 -32.35 4.61 2.56
N LYS A 214 -33.19 3.65 2.99
CA LYS A 214 -33.67 3.57 4.39
C LYS A 214 -32.71 2.78 5.29
N LYS A 215 -31.69 2.12 4.72
CA LYS A 215 -30.71 1.34 5.48
C LYS A 215 -29.88 2.28 6.37
N ARG A 216 -29.61 1.83 7.59
CA ARG A 216 -28.83 2.57 8.59
C ARG A 216 -27.57 1.78 8.95
N MET A 217 -26.64 1.67 7.99
CA MET A 217 -25.33 1.09 8.25
C MET A 217 -24.34 2.21 8.51
N PRO A 218 -23.48 2.12 9.54
CA PRO A 218 -22.43 3.10 9.77
C PRO A 218 -21.33 2.97 8.70
N LEU A 219 -20.58 4.07 8.53
CA LEU A 219 -19.32 4.11 7.80
C LEU A 219 -18.15 4.05 8.79
N LEU A 220 -17.30 3.04 8.66
CA LEU A 220 -16.08 2.91 9.43
C LEU A 220 -14.88 3.33 8.58
N LEU A 221 -14.10 4.29 9.07
CA LEU A 221 -12.87 4.80 8.44
C LEU A 221 -11.68 4.40 9.31
N VAL A 222 -11.01 3.32 8.94
CA VAL A 222 -9.85 2.79 9.67
C VAL A 222 -8.56 3.44 9.16
N GLY A 223 -7.71 3.89 10.10
CA GLY A 223 -6.41 4.48 9.77
C GLY A 223 -5.93 5.51 10.78
N PRO A 224 -5.02 6.41 10.40
CA PRO A 224 -4.58 7.49 11.27
C PRO A 224 -5.74 8.47 11.59
N PRO A 225 -5.59 9.31 12.65
CA PRO A 225 -6.53 10.38 12.93
C PRO A 225 -6.83 11.19 11.67
N PRO A 226 -8.09 11.63 11.47
CA PRO A 226 -8.39 12.51 10.34
C PRO A 226 -7.60 13.82 10.47
N ASP A 227 -7.14 14.36 9.35
CA ASP A 227 -6.68 15.75 9.32
C ASP A 227 -7.89 16.72 9.42
N ASP A 228 -7.62 18.01 9.60
CA ASP A 228 -8.65 19.02 9.76
C ASP A 228 -9.66 19.05 8.61
N PHE A 229 -9.17 18.77 7.38
CA PHE A 229 -10.00 18.75 6.19
C PHE A 229 -10.98 17.56 6.21
N ILE A 230 -10.53 16.37 6.52
CA ILE A 230 -11.39 15.16 6.59
C ILE A 230 -12.32 15.24 7.82
N ALA A 231 -11.83 15.76 8.96
CA ALA A 231 -12.67 15.99 10.13
C ALA A 231 -13.81 16.98 9.83
N LYS A 232 -13.51 18.04 9.04
CA LYS A 232 -14.53 18.96 8.55
C LYS A 232 -15.54 18.26 7.63
N CYS A 233 -15.11 17.42 6.71
CA CYS A 233 -16.02 16.68 5.82
C CYS A 233 -17.01 15.80 6.63
N GLN A 234 -16.55 15.15 7.69
CA GLN A 234 -17.44 14.39 8.59
C GLN A 234 -18.40 15.33 9.32
N LYS A 235 -17.91 16.41 9.92
CA LYS A 235 -18.72 17.37 10.70
C LYS A 235 -19.84 18.00 9.85
N ASP A 236 -19.55 18.30 8.58
CA ASP A 236 -20.49 18.92 7.66
C ASP A 236 -21.52 17.91 7.09
N SER A 237 -21.31 16.59 7.32
CA SER A 237 -22.22 15.55 6.88
C SER A 237 -23.52 15.55 7.70
N SER A 238 -24.66 15.40 7.01
CA SER A 238 -25.96 15.15 7.65
C SER A 238 -25.99 13.81 8.40
N TYR A 239 -25.08 12.91 8.10
CA TYR A 239 -24.96 11.57 8.70
C TYR A 239 -23.71 11.45 9.59
N ARG A 240 -23.18 12.55 10.09
CA ARG A 240 -21.93 12.63 10.88
C ARG A 240 -21.88 11.66 12.06
N ASN A 241 -23.04 11.38 12.68
CA ASN A 241 -23.12 10.48 13.84
C ASN A 241 -22.96 9.00 13.46
N ASP A 242 -23.09 8.66 12.18
CA ASP A 242 -22.91 7.30 11.66
C ASP A 242 -21.56 7.14 10.94
N ILE A 243 -20.67 8.16 10.97
CA ILE A 243 -19.32 8.11 10.40
C ILE A 243 -18.32 8.04 11.55
N HIS A 244 -17.59 6.93 11.65
CA HIS A 244 -16.69 6.63 12.75
C HIS A 244 -15.24 6.46 12.27
N PHE A 245 -14.30 7.15 12.92
CA PHE A 245 -12.87 6.98 12.72
C PHE A 245 -12.32 5.96 13.72
N LEU A 246 -11.75 4.87 13.23
CA LEU A 246 -11.11 3.85 14.04
C LEU A 246 -9.59 4.00 13.95
N ILE A 247 -9.00 4.51 15.02
CA ILE A 247 -7.59 4.90 15.09
C ILE A 247 -6.82 3.85 15.89
N GLY A 248 -5.59 3.52 15.46
CA GLY A 248 -4.66 2.68 16.24
C GLY A 248 -5.06 1.21 16.33
N GLN A 249 -5.88 0.71 15.41
CA GLN A 249 -6.25 -0.70 15.37
C GLN A 249 -5.06 -1.56 14.93
N THR A 250 -4.91 -2.74 15.57
CA THR A 250 -3.91 -3.73 15.11
C THR A 250 -4.35 -4.40 13.82
N ASP A 251 -3.41 -5.01 13.09
CA ASP A 251 -3.71 -5.67 11.82
C ASP A 251 -4.71 -6.83 12.01
N GLU A 252 -4.67 -7.54 13.15
CA GLU A 252 -5.61 -8.61 13.48
C GLU A 252 -7.03 -8.07 13.69
N VAL A 253 -7.18 -6.93 14.38
CA VAL A 253 -8.47 -6.28 14.56
C VAL A 253 -8.98 -5.75 13.21
N VAL A 254 -8.09 -5.19 12.38
CA VAL A 254 -8.44 -4.74 11.02
C VAL A 254 -8.93 -5.90 10.18
N SER A 255 -8.33 -7.10 10.28
CA SER A 255 -8.81 -8.29 9.56
C SER A 255 -10.23 -8.70 9.98
N GLN A 256 -10.56 -8.61 11.27
CA GLN A 256 -11.92 -8.84 11.76
C GLN A 256 -12.88 -7.78 11.24
N ILE A 257 -12.47 -6.50 11.21
CA ILE A 257 -13.28 -5.41 10.66
C ILE A 257 -13.55 -5.65 9.17
N TYR A 258 -12.59 -6.13 8.39
CA TYR A 258 -12.85 -6.55 7.00
C TYR A 258 -13.86 -7.70 6.92
N ALA A 259 -13.67 -8.75 7.72
CA ALA A 259 -14.52 -9.94 7.68
C ALA A 259 -15.97 -9.64 8.08
N GLY A 260 -16.21 -8.70 9.01
CA GLY A 260 -17.56 -8.28 9.41
C GLY A 260 -18.22 -7.26 8.48
N ALA A 261 -17.48 -6.64 7.56
CA ALA A 261 -18.00 -5.59 6.70
C ALA A 261 -19.05 -6.12 5.69
N SER A 262 -20.05 -5.29 5.39
CA SER A 262 -21.01 -5.56 4.31
C SER A 262 -20.41 -5.20 2.95
N LEU A 263 -19.56 -4.18 2.93
CA LEU A 263 -18.94 -3.62 1.74
C LEU A 263 -17.65 -2.90 2.10
N PHE A 264 -16.61 -3.07 1.30
CA PHE A 264 -15.40 -2.27 1.34
C PHE A 264 -15.41 -1.24 0.20
N LEU A 265 -15.30 0.04 0.55
CA LEU A 265 -15.33 1.16 -0.39
C LEU A 265 -13.95 1.81 -0.48
N PHE A 266 -13.32 1.68 -1.65
CA PHE A 266 -11.93 2.09 -1.86
C PHE A 266 -11.74 2.91 -3.15
N PRO A 267 -12.32 4.14 -3.24
CA PRO A 267 -12.28 4.97 -4.43
C PRO A 267 -10.96 5.74 -4.54
N SER A 268 -9.82 5.05 -4.38
CA SER A 268 -8.50 5.67 -4.45
C SER A 268 -8.22 6.22 -5.83
N PHE A 269 -7.56 7.39 -5.91
CA PHE A 269 -7.11 7.98 -7.19
C PHE A 269 -5.91 7.22 -7.78
N ALA A 270 -5.04 6.71 -6.92
CA ALA A 270 -3.83 6.02 -7.32
C ALA A 270 -3.31 5.10 -6.21
N GLU A 271 -2.68 4.03 -6.58
CA GLU A 271 -2.02 3.08 -5.70
C GLU A 271 -0.79 2.48 -6.38
N GLY A 272 0.08 1.85 -5.61
CA GLY A 272 1.13 1.02 -6.17
C GLY A 272 0.70 -0.44 -6.35
N PHE A 273 -0.03 -0.97 -5.35
CA PHE A 273 -0.62 -2.30 -5.38
C PHE A 273 -2.11 -2.27 -5.01
N GLY A 274 -2.47 -1.66 -3.88
CA GLY A 274 -3.85 -1.67 -3.39
C GLY A 274 -4.10 -2.76 -2.35
N TRP A 275 -3.17 -2.92 -1.41
CA TRP A 275 -3.27 -3.85 -0.28
C TRP A 275 -4.67 -3.95 0.34
N PRO A 276 -5.34 -2.82 0.67
CA PRO A 276 -6.64 -2.88 1.33
C PRO A 276 -7.71 -3.62 0.53
N SER A 277 -7.69 -3.52 -0.81
CA SER A 277 -8.64 -4.26 -1.66
C SER A 277 -8.37 -5.76 -1.63
N ALA A 278 -7.10 -6.18 -1.69
CA ALA A 278 -6.71 -7.58 -1.60
C ALA A 278 -7.05 -8.18 -0.22
N GLU A 279 -6.81 -7.42 0.87
CA GLU A 279 -7.14 -7.78 2.25
C GLU A 279 -8.65 -7.97 2.44
N ALA A 280 -9.45 -7.02 1.94
CA ALA A 280 -10.91 -7.11 1.99
C ALA A 280 -11.41 -8.36 1.27
N MET A 281 -10.91 -8.63 0.06
CA MET A 281 -11.28 -9.82 -0.71
C MET A 281 -10.88 -11.11 0.01
N ALA A 282 -9.70 -11.19 0.61
CA ALA A 282 -9.25 -12.33 1.39
C ALA A 282 -10.13 -12.59 2.63
N CYS A 283 -10.75 -11.55 3.18
CA CYS A 283 -11.70 -11.65 4.28
C CYS A 283 -13.16 -11.91 3.81
N GLY A 284 -13.40 -12.09 2.51
CA GLY A 284 -14.74 -12.31 1.96
C GLY A 284 -15.62 -11.06 1.97
N CYS A 285 -15.02 -9.87 1.96
CA CYS A 285 -15.75 -8.61 1.87
C CYS A 285 -15.89 -8.18 0.39
N PRO A 286 -17.10 -7.89 -0.12
CA PRO A 286 -17.29 -7.29 -1.45
C PRO A 286 -16.54 -5.95 -1.55
N VAL A 287 -15.91 -5.69 -2.69
CA VAL A 287 -15.07 -4.51 -2.90
C VAL A 287 -15.61 -3.65 -4.02
N ILE A 288 -15.82 -2.35 -3.73
CA ILE A 288 -16.00 -1.31 -4.75
C ILE A 288 -14.71 -0.46 -4.77
N THR A 289 -14.11 -0.32 -5.94
CA THR A 289 -12.88 0.46 -6.11
C THR A 289 -12.88 1.26 -7.42
N SER A 290 -11.90 2.13 -7.59
CA SER A 290 -11.76 2.93 -8.81
C SER A 290 -11.41 2.07 -10.02
N ASN A 291 -11.95 2.44 -11.19
CA ASN A 291 -11.66 1.82 -12.49
C ASN A 291 -10.32 2.32 -13.05
N GLU A 292 -9.25 2.13 -12.26
CA GLU A 292 -7.88 2.51 -12.63
C GLU A 292 -6.88 1.47 -12.12
N PRO A 293 -5.80 1.18 -12.87
CA PRO A 293 -4.71 0.35 -12.37
C PRO A 293 -3.99 1.03 -11.17
N PRO A 294 -3.55 0.24 -10.19
CA PRO A 294 -3.60 -1.22 -10.08
C PRO A 294 -4.89 -1.76 -9.45
N MET A 295 -5.88 -0.92 -9.09
CA MET A 295 -7.12 -1.38 -8.46
C MET A 295 -7.84 -2.41 -9.34
N THR A 296 -7.98 -2.12 -10.65
CA THR A 296 -8.56 -3.06 -11.63
C THR A 296 -7.78 -4.37 -11.72
N GLU A 297 -6.46 -4.31 -11.62
CA GLU A 297 -5.58 -5.48 -11.63
C GLU A 297 -5.77 -6.34 -10.39
N VAL A 298 -5.90 -5.72 -9.22
CA VAL A 298 -6.05 -6.43 -7.93
C VAL A 298 -7.43 -7.05 -7.80
N VAL A 299 -8.50 -6.31 -8.08
CA VAL A 299 -9.85 -6.86 -7.93
C VAL A 299 -10.28 -7.74 -9.10
N SER A 300 -9.65 -7.57 -10.28
CA SER A 300 -9.99 -8.31 -11.49
C SER A 300 -11.51 -8.23 -11.78
N ASP A 301 -12.13 -9.33 -12.11
CA ASP A 301 -13.55 -9.46 -12.34
C ASP A 301 -14.36 -9.80 -11.05
N ALA A 302 -13.69 -9.83 -9.90
CA ALA A 302 -14.29 -10.14 -8.59
C ALA A 302 -14.67 -8.89 -7.78
N GLY A 303 -14.34 -7.70 -8.26
CA GLY A 303 -14.70 -6.42 -7.65
C GLY A 303 -15.64 -5.60 -8.52
N PHE A 304 -16.17 -4.53 -7.93
CA PHE A 304 -17.04 -3.57 -8.61
C PHE A 304 -16.28 -2.28 -8.84
N LEU A 305 -16.41 -1.72 -10.04
CA LEU A 305 -15.61 -0.59 -10.48
C LEU A 305 -16.46 0.67 -10.59
N ILE A 306 -15.94 1.77 -10.09
CA ILE A 306 -16.52 3.11 -10.26
C ILE A 306 -15.49 4.02 -10.94
N PRO A 307 -15.91 5.02 -11.72
CA PRO A 307 -14.99 6.00 -12.29
C PRO A 307 -14.20 6.74 -11.22
N LEU A 308 -13.04 7.29 -11.58
CA LEU A 308 -12.34 8.25 -10.71
C LEU A 308 -13.26 9.42 -10.37
N ARG A 309 -13.06 9.98 -9.15
CA ARG A 309 -13.83 11.13 -8.70
C ARG A 309 -13.67 12.28 -9.69
N ASN A 310 -14.80 12.76 -10.21
CA ASN A 310 -14.86 13.91 -11.09
C ASN A 310 -14.84 15.19 -10.26
N GLU A 311 -13.78 16.00 -10.40
CA GLU A 311 -13.62 17.25 -9.65
C GLU A 311 -14.55 18.37 -10.16
N GLU A 312 -15.02 18.30 -11.41
CA GLU A 312 -15.95 19.26 -12.00
C GLU A 312 -17.40 18.98 -11.56
N ASN A 313 -17.75 17.70 -11.36
CA ASN A 313 -19.09 17.30 -10.94
C ASN A 313 -19.05 16.23 -9.84
N PRO A 314 -18.53 16.55 -8.64
CA PRO A 314 -18.32 15.57 -7.58
C PRO A 314 -19.63 15.02 -6.99
N ARG A 315 -20.72 15.79 -7.04
CA ARG A 315 -22.04 15.33 -6.53
C ARG A 315 -22.63 14.24 -7.42
N GLN A 316 -22.59 14.43 -8.73
CA GLN A 316 -23.10 13.42 -9.68
C GLN A 316 -22.26 12.14 -9.56
N TRP A 317 -20.92 12.27 -9.55
CA TRP A 317 -20.04 11.14 -9.34
C TRP A 317 -20.36 10.36 -8.06
N ALA A 318 -20.58 11.05 -6.95
CA ALA A 318 -20.93 10.41 -5.69
C ALA A 318 -22.30 9.71 -5.74
N THR A 319 -23.26 10.31 -6.45
CA THR A 319 -24.59 9.72 -6.66
C THR A 319 -24.51 8.45 -7.52
N ASP A 320 -23.77 8.48 -8.62
CA ASP A 320 -23.58 7.31 -9.49
C ASP A 320 -22.86 6.17 -8.74
N ALA A 321 -21.84 6.49 -7.98
CA ALA A 321 -21.16 5.52 -7.12
C ALA A 321 -22.08 4.96 -6.00
N ALA A 322 -22.97 5.79 -5.45
CA ALA A 322 -23.97 5.36 -4.45
C ALA A 322 -24.98 4.36 -5.02
N PHE A 323 -25.36 4.46 -6.29
CA PHE A 323 -26.16 3.43 -6.95
C PHE A 323 -25.43 2.08 -7.02
N VAL A 324 -24.13 2.09 -7.31
CA VAL A 324 -23.29 0.86 -7.28
C VAL A 324 -23.24 0.28 -5.85
N VAL A 325 -23.11 1.14 -4.83
CA VAL A 325 -23.14 0.69 -3.41
C VAL A 325 -24.48 0.00 -3.11
N GLU A 326 -25.63 0.61 -3.49
CA GLU A 326 -26.95 0.05 -3.23
C GLU A 326 -27.17 -1.26 -4.01
N GLU A 327 -26.72 -1.32 -5.26
CA GLU A 327 -26.77 -2.54 -6.08
C GLU A 327 -26.00 -3.68 -5.41
N VAL A 328 -24.74 -3.47 -5.04
CA VAL A 328 -23.90 -4.49 -4.40
C VAL A 328 -24.49 -4.96 -3.07
N LEU A 329 -25.01 -4.04 -2.26
CA LEU A 329 -25.64 -4.39 -0.97
C LEU A 329 -26.98 -5.15 -1.10
N ASN A 330 -27.62 -5.09 -2.26
CA ASN A 330 -28.89 -5.76 -2.54
C ASN A 330 -28.76 -6.96 -3.49
N MET A 331 -27.56 -7.33 -3.91
CA MET A 331 -27.37 -8.49 -4.79
C MET A 331 -27.99 -9.75 -4.19
N PRO A 332 -28.83 -10.47 -4.93
CA PRO A 332 -29.52 -11.65 -4.40
C PRO A 332 -28.57 -12.81 -4.08
N ASN A 333 -27.44 -12.87 -4.76
CA ASN A 333 -26.43 -13.93 -4.57
C ASN A 333 -25.14 -13.37 -3.97
N GLN A 334 -25.20 -12.87 -2.73
CA GLN A 334 -24.03 -12.38 -1.99
C GLN A 334 -22.95 -13.45 -1.81
N GLU A 335 -23.35 -14.73 -1.69
CA GLU A 335 -22.40 -15.83 -1.52
C GLU A 335 -21.52 -16.00 -2.76
N ALA A 336 -22.06 -15.92 -3.96
CA ALA A 336 -21.28 -15.98 -5.19
C ALA A 336 -20.27 -14.84 -5.30
N VAL A 337 -20.64 -13.62 -4.89
CA VAL A 337 -19.72 -12.47 -4.85
C VAL A 337 -18.57 -12.74 -3.88
N ILE A 338 -18.87 -13.26 -2.69
CA ILE A 338 -17.87 -13.60 -1.68
C ILE A 338 -16.94 -14.70 -2.19
N LEU A 339 -17.48 -15.78 -2.75
CA LEU A 339 -16.67 -16.88 -3.29
C LEU A 339 -15.74 -16.42 -4.41
N LYS A 340 -16.21 -15.57 -5.30
CA LYS A 340 -15.40 -14.99 -6.37
C LYS A 340 -14.28 -14.11 -5.82
N SER A 341 -14.55 -13.30 -4.79
CA SER A 341 -13.55 -12.49 -4.10
C SER A 341 -12.47 -13.36 -3.43
N LEU A 342 -12.89 -14.42 -2.73
CA LEU A 342 -11.97 -15.36 -2.07
C LEU A 342 -11.08 -16.10 -3.07
N GLU A 343 -11.65 -16.53 -4.21
CA GLU A 343 -10.86 -17.19 -5.27
C GLU A 343 -9.81 -16.23 -5.86
N ASN A 344 -10.20 -15.01 -6.18
CA ASN A 344 -9.26 -14.00 -6.67
C ASN A 344 -8.16 -13.67 -5.65
N ALA A 345 -8.47 -13.64 -4.35
CA ALA A 345 -7.50 -13.35 -3.29
C ALA A 345 -6.39 -14.42 -3.16
N LYS A 346 -6.61 -15.65 -3.63
CA LYS A 346 -5.57 -16.71 -3.65
C LYS A 346 -4.33 -16.32 -4.46
N ARG A 347 -4.45 -15.37 -5.39
CA ARG A 347 -3.32 -14.81 -6.16
C ARG A 347 -2.30 -14.10 -5.27
N PHE A 348 -2.71 -13.66 -4.09
CA PHE A 348 -1.91 -12.88 -3.15
C PHE A 348 -1.43 -13.73 -1.96
N ASN A 349 -1.11 -14.99 -2.21
CA ASN A 349 -0.62 -15.92 -1.20
C ASN A 349 0.81 -15.54 -0.77
N LYS A 350 1.03 -15.41 0.57
CA LYS A 350 2.33 -15.03 1.16
C LYS A 350 3.43 -16.03 0.81
N GLN A 351 3.14 -17.33 0.95
CA GLN A 351 4.14 -18.37 0.69
C GLN A 351 4.59 -18.34 -0.77
N LYS A 352 3.62 -18.27 -1.70
CA LYS A 352 3.93 -18.14 -3.13
C LYS A 352 4.77 -16.90 -3.43
N ALA A 353 4.44 -15.74 -2.85
CA ALA A 353 5.22 -14.52 -3.04
C ALA A 353 6.66 -14.69 -2.54
N MET A 354 6.85 -15.35 -1.38
CA MET A 354 8.19 -15.65 -0.85
C MET A 354 8.97 -16.60 -1.75
N ASP A 355 8.32 -17.63 -2.30
CA ASP A 355 8.93 -18.58 -3.25
C ASP A 355 9.36 -17.87 -4.53
N ASP A 356 8.49 -17.01 -5.07
CA ASP A 356 8.78 -16.24 -6.28
C ASP A 356 9.93 -15.21 -6.04
N PHE A 357 10.00 -14.57 -4.87
CA PHE A 357 11.12 -13.69 -4.51
C PHE A 357 12.44 -14.46 -4.42
N GLU A 358 12.44 -15.60 -3.73
CA GLU A 358 13.62 -16.45 -3.59
C GLU A 358 14.15 -16.90 -4.95
N GLN A 359 13.27 -17.36 -5.85
CA GLN A 359 13.67 -17.75 -7.21
C GLN A 359 14.34 -16.60 -7.97
N VAL A 360 13.86 -15.36 -7.83
CA VAL A 360 14.50 -14.19 -8.43
C VAL A 360 15.86 -13.93 -7.80
N TYR A 361 15.99 -14.05 -6.47
CA TYR A 361 17.25 -13.83 -5.76
C TYR A 361 18.30 -14.86 -6.17
N ASP A 362 17.93 -16.13 -6.21
CA ASP A 362 18.80 -17.22 -6.66
C ASP A 362 19.26 -17.03 -8.10
N ARG A 363 18.35 -16.62 -8.99
CA ARG A 363 18.67 -16.32 -10.38
C ARG A 363 19.71 -15.22 -10.49
N ILE A 364 19.57 -14.13 -9.72
CA ILE A 364 20.53 -13.00 -9.72
C ILE A 364 21.91 -13.46 -9.26
N VAL A 365 21.98 -14.26 -8.18
CA VAL A 365 23.24 -14.79 -7.66
C VAL A 365 23.92 -15.70 -8.69
N ARG A 366 23.20 -16.65 -9.29
CA ARG A 366 23.72 -17.58 -10.29
C ARG A 366 24.24 -16.91 -11.55
N LEU A 367 23.52 -15.90 -12.07
CA LEU A 367 23.95 -15.19 -13.28
C LEU A 367 25.26 -14.45 -13.09
N ASN A 368 25.49 -13.84 -11.92
CA ASN A 368 26.74 -13.14 -11.63
C ASN A 368 27.91 -14.07 -11.25
N THR A 369 27.64 -15.34 -10.91
CA THR A 369 28.69 -16.36 -10.71
C THR A 369 29.17 -16.94 -12.04
N LEU A 370 28.31 -16.96 -13.07
CA LEU A 370 28.65 -17.48 -14.40
C LEU A 370 29.29 -16.46 -15.34
N GLU A 371 29.07 -15.16 -15.10
CA GLU A 371 29.67 -14.05 -15.82
C GLU A 371 30.43 -13.14 -14.83
N PRO A 372 31.62 -13.53 -14.35
CA PRO A 372 32.43 -12.62 -13.55
C PRO A 372 32.84 -11.43 -14.43
N ALA A 373 32.50 -10.21 -13.97
CA ALA A 373 32.74 -8.93 -14.64
C ALA A 373 34.24 -8.64 -14.87
#